data_bef88243dcf795d40ce1d1fb4cbf1f4e
#
_entry.id   bef88243dcf795d40ce1d1fb4cbf1f4e
#
_cell.length_a   1.000
_cell.length_b   1.000
_cell.length_c   1.000
_cell.angle_alpha   90.00
_cell.angle_beta   90.00
_cell.angle_gamma   90.00
#
_symmetry.space_group_name_H-M   'P 1'
#
loop_
_entity.id
_entity.type
_entity.pdbx_description
1 polymer ?
#
loop_
_entity_poly.entity_id
_entity_poly.type
_entity_poly.pdbx_seq_one_letter_code
_entity_poly.pdbx_strand_id
1 'polypeptide(L)'
;MNWILIIYFLLSSYVNSQGDQMFIGTRPLSMGGAFIAVADDANTITWNPAGLPGLRRTEFTSTYSDLYAMGIDQSYVGFVRPFSDKVALGIDWSNIGFDDKELLYGENKLNFAFGLQIHRKFSIGFTLKYLMRDMQLDGTSYGKSSGLGYDMGLLIQPLKSLKVGVGLYDLGGTQISYKDKTNEEILGQAFKLGISYMPINGLSLAADYGDRLHIGVEYILASRISFRAGMQQGFNHEKDILIPSAGLSIKFKSIFIEYGFENHPFLEPTQRISFSLQFSPAVVSITSTVISQNPIFRSLHRYYESEPFVKVGLKNISDADLPVSVSLFVPTMMDNPHSEMVTLPPKSEEEYDIGVSFSSDVLTSKKATFDNLVQPEVTVSYKQGGEEKLAQKKLESSYVLGKGKLTWSNPDMIACYVTPADAVVDKFARNFIQYYTPVLNDYFGRSNLGRAIILYDALGTHGLVYNIDLETP
;
A
#
# COMPACT_ATOMS: atom_id res chain seq x y z
N MET A 1 37.37 16.00 25.73
CA MET A 1 37.89 15.54 24.42
C MET A 1 36.98 16.17 23.37
N ASN A 2 37.52 17.13 22.62
CA ASN A 2 36.70 17.99 21.75
C ASN A 2 36.09 17.20 20.60
N TRP A 3 34.77 17.11 20.54
CA TRP A 3 34.02 16.52 19.46
C TRP A 3 34.44 17.04 18.07
N ILE A 4 34.88 18.30 18.00
CA ILE A 4 35.43 18.95 16.81
C ILE A 4 36.66 18.22 16.27
N LEU A 5 37.55 17.75 17.15
CA LEU A 5 38.75 16.99 16.77
C LEU A 5 38.40 15.59 16.23
N ILE A 6 37.38 14.96 16.80
CA ILE A 6 36.88 13.66 16.31
C ILE A 6 36.28 13.84 14.94
N ILE A 7 35.46 14.88 14.75
CA ILE A 7 34.86 15.22 13.44
C ILE A 7 35.95 15.58 12.43
N TYR A 8 36.98 16.38 12.83
CA TYR A 8 38.10 16.73 11.97
C TYR A 8 38.95 15.49 11.58
N PHE A 9 39.20 14.59 12.53
CA PHE A 9 39.97 13.36 12.29
C PHE A 9 39.16 12.40 11.37
N LEU A 10 37.85 12.27 11.59
CA LEU A 10 36.96 11.50 10.71
C LEU A 10 36.92 12.10 9.30
N LEU A 11 36.80 13.41 9.15
CA LEU A 11 36.77 14.09 7.87
C LEU A 11 38.11 14.06 7.13
N SER A 12 39.23 14.18 7.83
CA SER A 12 40.58 14.19 7.21
C SER A 12 41.00 12.84 6.64
N SER A 13 40.44 11.75 7.17
CA SER A 13 40.72 10.38 6.67
C SER A 13 39.96 10.07 5.37
N TYR A 14 38.92 10.86 5.04
CA TYR A 14 38.00 10.57 3.94
C TYR A 14 38.29 11.34 2.62
N VAL A 15 39.19 12.33 2.65
CA VAL A 15 39.40 13.27 1.54
C VAL A 15 40.17 12.66 0.34
N ASN A 16 40.80 11.49 0.49
CA ASN A 16 41.69 10.91 -0.53
C ASN A 16 41.24 9.50 -1.02
N SER A 17 40.06 9.05 -0.67
CA SER A 17 39.58 7.74 -1.11
C SER A 17 38.57 7.90 -2.22
N GLN A 18 38.95 7.54 -3.44
CA GLN A 18 38.01 7.17 -4.48
C GLN A 18 37.40 5.81 -4.07
N GLY A 19 36.40 5.84 -3.21
CA GLY A 19 35.58 4.66 -2.96
C GLY A 19 34.95 4.25 -4.29
N ASP A 20 35.03 2.97 -4.59
CA ASP A 20 34.49 2.35 -5.79
C ASP A 20 32.94 2.34 -5.72
N GLN A 21 32.35 3.54 -5.78
CA GLN A 21 30.93 3.72 -5.75
C GLN A 21 30.40 3.52 -7.18
N MET A 22 29.99 2.30 -7.46
CA MET A 22 29.18 2.04 -8.64
C MET A 22 27.92 2.89 -8.56
N PHE A 23 27.82 3.85 -9.44
CA PHE A 23 26.60 4.64 -9.61
C PHE A 23 25.51 3.73 -10.15
N ILE A 24 24.54 3.42 -9.31
CA ILE A 24 23.48 2.46 -9.56
C ILE A 24 22.13 3.16 -9.57
N GLY A 25 21.24 2.69 -10.45
CA GLY A 25 19.87 3.16 -10.54
C GLY A 25 19.67 4.33 -11.48
N THR A 26 18.63 4.25 -12.29
CA THR A 26 18.31 5.30 -13.27
C THR A 26 17.91 6.60 -12.59
N ARG A 27 17.08 6.54 -11.55
CA ARG A 27 16.60 7.73 -10.83
C ARG A 27 17.73 8.52 -10.15
N PRO A 28 18.62 7.92 -9.33
CA PRO A 28 19.72 8.66 -8.72
C PRO A 28 20.61 9.34 -9.74
N LEU A 29 20.96 8.63 -10.80
CA LEU A 29 21.88 9.16 -11.80
C LEU A 29 21.25 10.23 -12.69
N SER A 30 19.97 10.12 -12.98
CA SER A 30 19.23 11.21 -13.65
C SER A 30 19.15 12.49 -12.82
N MET A 31 19.38 12.40 -11.49
CA MET A 31 19.52 13.51 -10.56
C MET A 31 20.98 13.89 -10.32
N GLY A 32 21.90 13.54 -11.22
CA GLY A 32 23.33 13.82 -11.07
C GLY A 32 23.99 13.11 -9.89
N GLY A 33 23.38 12.03 -9.35
CA GLY A 33 23.88 11.35 -8.16
C GLY A 33 23.52 12.04 -6.83
N ALA A 34 22.69 13.09 -6.82
CA ALA A 34 22.22 13.76 -5.61
C ALA A 34 21.08 12.95 -4.98
N PHE A 35 21.39 11.93 -4.19
CA PHE A 35 20.42 10.98 -3.68
C PHE A 35 20.54 10.61 -2.19
N ILE A 36 21.61 11.03 -1.51
CA ILE A 36 21.90 10.67 -0.10
C ILE A 36 20.80 11.12 0.86
N ALA A 37 20.23 12.31 0.64
CA ALA A 37 19.12 12.82 1.44
C ALA A 37 17.76 12.51 0.85
N VAL A 38 17.67 12.23 -0.45
CA VAL A 38 16.42 11.81 -1.13
C VAL A 38 16.00 10.44 -0.63
N ALA A 39 16.80 9.42 -0.87
CA ALA A 39 16.78 8.04 -0.37
C ALA A 39 15.36 7.51 -0.05
N ASP A 40 14.46 7.43 -1.07
CA ASP A 40 13.04 7.09 -0.90
C ASP A 40 12.51 6.08 -1.93
N ASP A 41 13.40 5.26 -2.50
CA ASP A 41 13.10 4.09 -3.34
C ASP A 41 14.10 2.94 -3.08
N ALA A 42 14.02 1.84 -3.84
CA ALA A 42 14.87 0.65 -3.63
C ALA A 42 16.37 0.90 -3.84
N ASN A 43 16.78 1.96 -4.56
CA ASN A 43 18.19 2.33 -4.68
C ASN A 43 18.81 2.76 -3.35
N THR A 44 17.97 3.08 -2.36
CA THR A 44 18.36 3.40 -0.98
C THR A 44 19.27 2.35 -0.33
N ILE A 45 19.16 1.06 -0.72
CA ILE A 45 20.01 -0.04 -0.25
C ILE A 45 21.50 0.33 -0.40
N THR A 46 21.84 0.85 -1.57
CA THR A 46 23.21 1.22 -1.94
C THR A 46 23.54 2.67 -1.60
N TRP A 47 22.59 3.61 -1.76
CA TRP A 47 22.86 5.04 -1.62
C TRP A 47 22.83 5.52 -0.17
N ASN A 48 21.79 5.19 0.60
CA ASN A 48 21.70 5.52 2.02
C ASN A 48 20.69 4.61 2.72
N PRO A 49 21.13 3.54 3.40
CA PRO A 49 20.23 2.57 4.03
C PRO A 49 19.34 3.17 5.14
N ALA A 50 19.65 4.37 5.64
CA ALA A 50 18.79 5.08 6.59
C ALA A 50 17.45 5.54 5.98
N GLY A 51 17.33 5.57 4.65
CA GLY A 51 16.08 5.88 3.96
C GLY A 51 15.08 4.71 3.94
N LEU A 52 15.55 3.46 4.12
CA LEU A 52 14.71 2.24 4.05
C LEU A 52 13.45 2.30 4.90
N PRO A 53 13.46 2.73 6.18
CA PRO A 53 12.24 2.78 7.00
C PRO A 53 11.20 3.77 6.49
N GLY A 54 11.61 4.74 5.67
CA GLY A 54 10.72 5.69 5.01
C GLY A 54 9.90 5.07 3.87
N LEU A 55 10.33 3.92 3.34
CA LEU A 55 9.64 3.17 2.30
C LEU A 55 8.48 2.40 2.90
N ARG A 56 7.28 2.97 2.83
CA ARG A 56 6.04 2.35 3.35
C ARG A 56 5.45 1.30 2.40
N ARG A 57 6.27 0.75 1.47
CA ARG A 57 5.86 -0.17 0.42
C ARG A 57 6.95 -1.19 0.13
N THR A 58 6.56 -2.38 -0.27
CA THR A 58 7.48 -3.35 -0.87
C THR A 58 7.82 -2.88 -2.27
N GLU A 59 9.09 -2.87 -2.62
CA GLU A 59 9.57 -2.40 -3.91
C GLU A 59 10.60 -3.38 -4.48
N PHE A 60 10.43 -3.69 -5.75
CA PHE A 60 11.40 -4.39 -6.59
C PHE A 60 11.84 -3.43 -7.68
N THR A 61 13.12 -3.38 -7.98
CA THR A 61 13.67 -2.59 -9.09
C THR A 61 14.73 -3.36 -9.84
N SER A 62 14.83 -3.12 -11.13
CA SER A 62 15.87 -3.66 -11.98
C SER A 62 16.34 -2.56 -12.93
N THR A 63 17.66 -2.44 -13.11
CA THR A 63 18.30 -1.47 -14.01
C THR A 63 19.30 -2.19 -14.90
N TYR A 64 19.33 -1.78 -16.16
CA TYR A 64 20.36 -2.15 -17.11
C TYR A 64 20.94 -0.90 -17.78
N SER A 65 22.24 -0.90 -17.98
CA SER A 65 22.95 0.13 -18.76
C SER A 65 24.18 -0.44 -19.45
N ASP A 66 24.49 0.12 -20.62
CA ASP A 66 25.79 0.02 -21.27
C ASP A 66 26.55 1.30 -20.97
N LEU A 67 27.62 1.18 -20.20
CA LEU A 67 28.40 2.32 -19.75
C LEU A 67 29.24 2.86 -20.92
N TYR A 68 29.02 4.12 -21.21
CA TYR A 68 29.77 4.87 -22.24
C TYR A 68 29.64 4.28 -23.65
N ALA A 69 28.60 3.45 -23.91
CA ALA A 69 28.43 2.72 -25.17
C ALA A 69 29.69 1.91 -25.57
N MET A 70 30.41 1.39 -24.57
CA MET A 70 31.67 0.66 -24.75
C MET A 70 31.53 -0.86 -24.55
N GLY A 71 30.30 -1.36 -24.42
CA GLY A 71 30.03 -2.77 -24.09
C GLY A 71 30.40 -3.14 -22.66
N ILE A 72 30.45 -2.13 -21.75
CA ILE A 72 30.59 -2.35 -20.31
C ILE A 72 29.20 -2.45 -19.73
N ASP A 73 28.72 -3.68 -19.59
CA ASP A 73 27.38 -3.95 -19.09
C ASP A 73 27.28 -3.73 -17.59
N GLN A 74 26.28 -2.96 -17.17
CA GLN A 74 25.92 -2.81 -15.76
C GLN A 74 24.49 -3.27 -15.55
N SER A 75 24.30 -4.22 -14.64
CA SER A 75 23.01 -4.72 -14.20
C SER A 75 22.83 -4.50 -12.71
N TYR A 76 21.61 -4.19 -12.31
CA TYR A 76 21.22 -4.02 -10.91
C TYR A 76 19.84 -4.59 -10.67
N VAL A 77 19.66 -5.27 -9.55
CA VAL A 77 18.36 -5.75 -9.06
C VAL A 77 18.30 -5.48 -7.57
N GLY A 78 17.26 -4.77 -7.15
CA GLY A 78 17.03 -4.42 -5.74
C GLY A 78 15.63 -4.81 -5.27
N PHE A 79 15.54 -5.26 -4.03
CA PHE A 79 14.29 -5.59 -3.37
C PHE A 79 14.28 -5.02 -1.95
N VAL A 80 13.20 -4.29 -1.61
CA VAL A 80 12.98 -3.71 -0.27
C VAL A 80 11.65 -4.17 0.26
N ARG A 81 11.62 -4.54 1.55
CA ARG A 81 10.42 -4.89 2.28
C ARG A 81 10.38 -4.20 3.64
N PRO A 82 9.38 -3.35 3.90
CA PRO A 82 9.10 -2.87 5.26
C PRO A 82 8.49 -4.00 6.09
N PHE A 83 8.97 -4.16 7.32
CA PHE A 83 8.42 -5.12 8.30
C PHE A 83 7.54 -4.43 9.33
N SER A 84 7.79 -3.17 9.58
CA SER A 84 6.98 -2.31 10.44
C SER A 84 7.13 -0.86 10.03
N ASP A 85 6.42 0.04 10.71
CA ASP A 85 6.58 1.50 10.52
C ASP A 85 7.98 2.02 10.80
N LYS A 86 8.83 1.22 11.48
CA LYS A 86 10.16 1.63 11.92
C LYS A 86 11.29 0.82 11.31
N VAL A 87 11.01 -0.36 10.77
CA VAL A 87 12.04 -1.31 10.32
C VAL A 87 11.77 -1.73 8.89
N ALA A 88 12.81 -1.67 8.07
CA ALA A 88 12.79 -2.23 6.73
C ALA A 88 14.12 -2.93 6.42
N LEU A 89 14.02 -3.95 5.56
CA LEU A 89 15.17 -4.69 5.03
C LEU A 89 15.24 -4.49 3.52
N GLY A 90 16.47 -4.52 3.02
CA GLY A 90 16.75 -4.49 1.60
C GLY A 90 17.81 -5.52 1.23
N ILE A 91 17.69 -6.04 0.03
CA ILE A 91 18.72 -6.86 -0.61
C ILE A 91 18.88 -6.38 -2.04
N ASP A 92 20.11 -6.24 -2.49
CA ASP A 92 20.38 -5.97 -3.89
C ASP A 92 21.56 -6.79 -4.42
N TRP A 93 21.58 -6.94 -5.71
CA TRP A 93 22.68 -7.47 -6.46
C TRP A 93 22.99 -6.50 -7.60
N SER A 94 24.28 -6.23 -7.80
CA SER A 94 24.77 -5.49 -8.96
C SER A 94 25.93 -6.23 -9.62
N ASN A 95 26.00 -6.09 -10.91
CA ASN A 95 27.08 -6.62 -11.73
C ASN A 95 27.60 -5.52 -12.65
N ILE A 96 28.92 -5.42 -12.81
CA ILE A 96 29.57 -4.76 -13.92
C ILE A 96 30.39 -5.81 -14.64
N GLY A 97 30.21 -5.91 -15.94
CA GLY A 97 30.90 -6.87 -16.79
C GLY A 97 31.46 -6.22 -18.08
N PHE A 98 32.61 -6.69 -18.49
CA PHE A 98 33.20 -6.41 -19.77
C PHE A 98 33.77 -7.71 -20.35
N ASP A 99 33.35 -8.06 -21.52
CA ASP A 99 33.77 -9.29 -22.21
C ASP A 99 34.21 -8.97 -23.64
N ASP A 100 35.52 -8.90 -23.82
CA ASP A 100 36.17 -8.80 -25.12
C ASP A 100 37.16 -9.96 -25.28
N LYS A 101 37.64 -10.16 -26.48
CA LYS A 101 38.57 -11.26 -26.82
C LYS A 101 39.84 -11.30 -25.97
N GLU A 102 40.31 -10.17 -25.52
CA GLU A 102 41.55 -10.01 -24.76
C GLU A 102 41.29 -9.85 -23.26
N LEU A 103 40.18 -9.17 -22.85
CA LEU A 103 39.89 -8.84 -21.44
C LEU A 103 38.48 -9.32 -21.06
N LEU A 104 38.42 -10.21 -20.08
CA LEU A 104 37.21 -10.56 -19.41
C LEU A 104 37.27 -9.99 -17.97
N TYR A 105 36.39 -9.09 -17.64
CA TYR A 105 36.24 -8.53 -16.29
C TYR A 105 34.81 -8.66 -15.81
N GLY A 106 34.66 -9.11 -14.59
CA GLY A 106 33.35 -9.19 -13.92
C GLY A 106 33.46 -8.82 -12.45
N GLU A 107 32.66 -7.87 -12.03
CA GLU A 107 32.48 -7.54 -10.63
C GLU A 107 31.02 -7.75 -10.23
N ASN A 108 30.79 -8.52 -9.17
CA ASN A 108 29.50 -8.73 -8.56
C ASN A 108 29.51 -8.18 -7.15
N LYS A 109 28.46 -7.48 -6.78
CA LYS A 109 28.24 -6.97 -5.44
C LYS A 109 26.87 -7.41 -4.94
N LEU A 110 26.83 -7.98 -3.74
CA LEU A 110 25.60 -8.37 -3.06
C LEU A 110 25.50 -7.58 -1.76
N ASN A 111 24.44 -6.80 -1.59
CA ASN A 111 24.20 -5.98 -0.43
C ASN A 111 23.00 -6.48 0.37
N PHE A 112 23.17 -6.52 1.70
CA PHE A 112 22.10 -6.74 2.68
C PHE A 112 21.97 -5.50 3.54
N ALA A 113 20.86 -4.79 3.43
CA ALA A 113 20.65 -3.54 4.14
C ALA A 113 19.54 -3.66 5.18
N PHE A 114 19.78 -3.01 6.31
CA PHE A 114 18.84 -2.87 7.42
C PHE A 114 18.65 -1.38 7.73
N GLY A 115 17.41 -0.93 7.84
CA GLY A 115 17.07 0.43 8.22
C GLY A 115 16.18 0.48 9.45
N LEU A 116 16.47 1.42 10.36
CA LEU A 116 15.74 1.63 11.61
C LEU A 116 15.40 3.11 11.81
N GLN A 117 14.11 3.41 11.94
CA GLN A 117 13.62 4.72 12.35
C GLN A 117 13.62 4.80 13.89
N ILE A 118 14.62 5.48 14.46
CA ILE A 118 14.77 5.67 15.92
C ILE A 118 13.75 6.68 16.43
N HIS A 119 13.54 7.75 15.68
CA HIS A 119 12.59 8.81 15.99
C HIS A 119 11.88 9.25 14.70
N ARG A 120 10.71 9.91 14.80
CA ARG A 120 9.97 10.40 13.62
C ARG A 120 10.78 11.25 12.64
N LYS A 121 11.85 11.88 13.14
CA LYS A 121 12.74 12.75 12.37
C LYS A 121 14.14 12.18 12.15
N PHE A 122 14.43 10.97 12.61
CA PHE A 122 15.77 10.41 12.60
C PHE A 122 15.76 8.91 12.32
N SER A 123 16.54 8.52 11.33
CA SER A 123 16.73 7.12 10.93
C SER A 123 18.21 6.81 10.78
N ILE A 124 18.56 5.56 11.04
CA ILE A 124 19.89 4.98 10.77
C ILE A 124 19.72 3.76 9.88
N GLY A 125 20.79 3.43 9.17
CA GLY A 125 20.83 2.22 8.36
C GLY A 125 22.24 1.65 8.27
N PHE A 126 22.30 0.35 7.98
CA PHE A 126 23.53 -0.42 7.79
C PHE A 126 23.40 -1.27 6.55
N THR A 127 24.49 -1.40 5.80
CA THR A 127 24.59 -2.32 4.67
C THR A 127 25.83 -3.19 4.88
N LEU A 128 25.63 -4.51 4.75
CA LEU A 128 26.69 -5.51 4.61
C LEU A 128 26.87 -5.76 3.12
N LYS A 129 28.09 -5.58 2.61
CA LYS A 129 28.46 -5.78 1.21
C LYS A 129 29.35 -7.01 1.06
N TYR A 130 29.04 -7.84 0.08
CA TYR A 130 29.91 -8.92 -0.37
C TYR A 130 30.31 -8.65 -1.83
N LEU A 131 31.59 -8.38 -2.05
CA LEU A 131 32.17 -8.14 -3.37
C LEU A 131 32.83 -9.41 -3.89
N MET A 132 32.70 -9.64 -5.19
CA MET A 132 33.37 -10.72 -5.92
C MET A 132 33.87 -10.15 -7.23
N ARG A 133 35.15 -10.34 -7.54
CA ARG A 133 35.76 -9.94 -8.82
C ARG A 133 36.41 -11.14 -9.51
N ASP A 134 36.32 -11.16 -10.81
CA ASP A 134 36.99 -12.14 -11.68
C ASP A 134 37.60 -11.37 -12.86
N MET A 135 38.87 -11.64 -13.13
CA MET A 135 39.62 -10.98 -14.23
C MET A 135 40.45 -11.97 -14.99
N GLN A 136 40.35 -11.94 -16.33
CA GLN A 136 41.21 -12.67 -17.23
C GLN A 136 41.70 -11.72 -18.31
N LEU A 137 42.99 -11.84 -18.67
CA LEU A 137 43.61 -11.06 -19.72
C LEU A 137 44.37 -12.04 -20.64
N ASP A 138 44.16 -11.98 -21.95
CA ASP A 138 44.76 -12.88 -22.94
C ASP A 138 44.62 -14.37 -22.59
N GLY A 139 43.43 -14.75 -22.08
CA GLY A 139 43.16 -16.13 -21.64
C GLY A 139 43.87 -16.54 -20.34
N THR A 140 44.69 -15.67 -19.73
CA THR A 140 45.35 -15.88 -18.44
C THR A 140 44.44 -15.36 -17.32
N SER A 141 44.03 -16.24 -16.38
CA SER A 141 43.26 -15.84 -15.22
C SER A 141 44.17 -15.15 -14.19
N TYR A 142 43.84 -13.91 -13.83
CA TYR A 142 44.47 -13.19 -12.73
C TYR A 142 43.82 -13.49 -11.37
N GLY A 143 42.90 -14.46 -11.38
CA GLY A 143 42.27 -15.01 -10.18
C GLY A 143 40.94 -14.38 -9.83
N LYS A 144 40.29 -15.04 -8.86
CA LYS A 144 39.04 -14.56 -8.24
C LYS A 144 39.37 -13.93 -6.91
N SER A 145 38.81 -12.75 -6.67
CA SER A 145 38.94 -12.08 -5.40
C SER A 145 37.58 -11.84 -4.76
N SER A 146 37.55 -11.70 -3.45
CA SER A 146 36.32 -11.36 -2.71
C SER A 146 36.65 -10.54 -1.47
N GLY A 147 35.67 -9.75 -1.03
CA GLY A 147 35.77 -8.91 0.14
C GLY A 147 34.45 -8.70 0.83
N LEU A 148 34.53 -8.38 2.14
CA LEU A 148 33.39 -7.96 2.93
C LEU A 148 33.55 -6.49 3.33
N GLY A 149 32.55 -5.69 3.06
CA GLY A 149 32.49 -4.27 3.40
C GLY A 149 31.24 -3.91 4.19
N TYR A 150 31.29 -2.76 4.85
CA TYR A 150 30.20 -2.25 5.68
C TYR A 150 29.96 -0.79 5.35
N ASP A 151 28.66 -0.44 5.18
CA ASP A 151 28.24 0.95 5.05
C ASP A 151 27.29 1.34 6.17
N MET A 152 27.25 2.62 6.48
CA MET A 152 26.32 3.19 7.44
C MET A 152 25.66 4.44 6.86
N GLY A 153 24.37 4.58 7.11
CA GLY A 153 23.60 5.74 6.72
C GLY A 153 22.96 6.43 7.91
N LEU A 154 22.83 7.76 7.80
CA LEU A 154 22.01 8.58 8.69
C LEU A 154 21.07 9.43 7.85
N LEU A 155 19.83 9.61 8.31
CA LEU A 155 18.85 10.48 7.67
C LEU A 155 18.08 11.26 8.73
N ILE A 156 18.09 12.59 8.61
CA ILE A 156 17.40 13.51 9.50
C ILE A 156 16.38 14.29 8.69
N GLN A 157 15.13 14.35 9.16
CA GLN A 157 14.07 15.13 8.58
C GLN A 157 13.57 16.19 9.56
N PRO A 158 14.24 17.36 9.68
CA PRO A 158 13.86 18.40 10.62
C PRO A 158 12.50 19.01 10.30
N LEU A 159 12.18 19.17 9.01
CA LEU A 159 10.91 19.64 8.48
C LEU A 159 10.33 18.62 7.48
N LYS A 160 9.03 18.66 7.24
CA LYS A 160 8.39 17.79 6.22
C LYS A 160 9.00 18.00 4.83
N SER A 161 9.44 19.20 4.53
CA SER A 161 10.03 19.60 3.25
C SER A 161 11.56 19.50 3.20
N LEU A 162 12.26 19.22 4.30
CA LEU A 162 13.72 19.25 4.37
C LEU A 162 14.26 17.96 4.94
N LYS A 163 15.18 17.32 4.23
CA LYS A 163 15.96 16.16 4.70
C LYS A 163 17.45 16.45 4.60
N VAL A 164 18.22 15.90 5.54
CA VAL A 164 19.67 15.89 5.55
C VAL A 164 20.11 14.45 5.70
N GLY A 165 21.00 14.00 4.83
CA GLY A 165 21.51 12.64 4.80
C GLY A 165 23.03 12.59 4.96
N VAL A 166 23.52 11.53 5.58
CA VAL A 166 24.95 11.20 5.67
C VAL A 166 25.13 9.75 5.24
N GLY A 167 26.07 9.52 4.35
CA GLY A 167 26.52 8.18 3.95
C GLY A 167 27.98 7.98 4.32
N LEU A 168 28.27 6.87 4.97
CA LEU A 168 29.60 6.39 5.31
C LEU A 168 29.78 5.04 4.63
N TYR A 169 30.76 4.93 3.76
CA TYR A 169 30.96 3.74 2.93
C TYR A 169 32.30 3.09 3.21
N ASP A 170 32.36 1.78 3.05
CA ASP A 170 33.55 0.98 3.22
C ASP A 170 34.23 1.23 4.57
N LEU A 171 33.43 1.19 5.66
CA LEU A 171 33.88 1.45 7.02
C LEU A 171 35.02 0.52 7.42
N GLY A 172 36.13 1.10 7.84
CA GLY A 172 37.35 0.36 8.18
C GLY A 172 38.23 -0.04 7.01
N GLY A 173 37.77 0.28 5.77
CA GLY A 173 38.37 -0.20 4.53
C GLY A 173 37.89 -1.62 4.17
N THR A 174 37.36 -1.79 2.96
CA THR A 174 36.96 -3.12 2.47
C THR A 174 38.18 -3.82 1.88
N GLN A 175 38.66 -4.88 2.55
CA GLN A 175 39.77 -5.69 2.05
C GLN A 175 39.26 -6.69 1.03
N ILE A 176 39.85 -6.67 -0.16
CA ILE A 176 39.60 -7.60 -1.25
C ILE A 176 40.82 -8.53 -1.34
N SER A 177 40.62 -9.79 -1.02
CA SER A 177 41.70 -10.79 -1.00
C SER A 177 41.61 -11.70 -2.22
N TYR A 178 42.73 -11.88 -2.91
CA TYR A 178 42.88 -12.82 -4.00
C TYR A 178 43.15 -14.24 -3.47
N LYS A 179 42.75 -15.26 -4.22
CA LYS A 179 42.86 -16.66 -3.77
C LYS A 179 44.30 -17.10 -3.46
N ASP A 180 45.29 -16.51 -4.14
CA ASP A 180 46.70 -16.79 -3.94
C ASP A 180 47.35 -16.01 -2.76
N LYS A 181 46.53 -15.15 -2.08
CA LYS A 181 46.93 -14.37 -0.88
C LYS A 181 48.18 -13.47 -1.04
N THR A 182 48.67 -13.26 -2.24
CA THR A 182 49.86 -12.45 -2.51
C THR A 182 49.54 -10.99 -2.71
N ASN A 183 48.30 -10.66 -3.06
CA ASN A 183 47.85 -9.29 -3.28
C ASN A 183 46.55 -9.05 -2.47
N GLU A 184 46.54 -7.93 -1.76
CA GLU A 184 45.37 -7.40 -1.08
C GLU A 184 45.06 -6.01 -1.65
N GLU A 185 43.85 -5.75 -2.00
CA GLU A 185 43.36 -4.43 -2.38
C GLU A 185 42.45 -3.93 -1.25
N ILE A 186 42.63 -2.66 -0.87
CA ILE A 186 41.80 -2.02 0.15
C ILE A 186 40.98 -0.93 -0.51
N LEU A 187 39.66 -1.10 -0.56
CA LEU A 187 38.76 0.01 -0.90
C LEU A 187 38.72 0.97 0.28
N GLY A 188 39.12 2.18 0.03
CA GLY A 188 39.16 3.21 1.08
C GLY A 188 37.79 3.66 1.49
N GLN A 189 37.70 4.19 2.72
CA GLN A 189 36.48 4.74 3.27
C GLN A 189 36.02 5.98 2.48
N ALA A 190 34.73 6.13 2.24
CA ALA A 190 34.16 7.32 1.63
C ALA A 190 33.04 7.91 2.50
N PHE A 191 32.87 9.23 2.38
CA PHE A 191 31.86 10.01 3.08
C PHE A 191 31.06 10.84 2.08
N LYS A 192 29.72 10.86 2.24
CA LYS A 192 28.84 11.77 1.51
C LYS A 192 27.87 12.46 2.44
N LEU A 193 27.66 13.75 2.20
CA LEU A 193 26.68 14.58 2.87
C LEU A 193 25.67 15.07 1.86
N GLY A 194 24.37 14.89 2.13
CA GLY A 194 23.30 15.30 1.25
C GLY A 194 22.27 16.20 1.92
N ILE A 195 21.65 17.04 1.12
CA ILE A 195 20.49 17.83 1.49
C ILE A 195 19.41 17.67 0.39
N SER A 196 18.15 17.51 0.80
CA SER A 196 17.00 17.49 -0.11
C SER A 196 15.92 18.42 0.40
N TYR A 197 15.39 19.25 -0.49
CA TYR A 197 14.35 20.23 -0.18
C TYR A 197 13.16 20.11 -1.16
N MET A 198 11.95 20.00 -0.63
CA MET A 198 10.70 19.95 -1.38
C MET A 198 9.90 21.25 -1.16
N PRO A 199 10.08 22.29 -1.98
CA PRO A 199 9.37 23.57 -1.84
C PRO A 199 7.87 23.45 -2.05
N ILE A 200 7.46 22.60 -2.97
CA ILE A 200 6.06 22.31 -3.31
C ILE A 200 5.90 20.80 -3.57
N ASN A 201 4.66 20.32 -3.50
CA ASN A 201 4.39 18.92 -3.80
C ASN A 201 4.81 18.58 -5.24
N GLY A 202 5.58 17.50 -5.36
CA GLY A 202 6.08 17.00 -6.65
C GLY A 202 7.40 17.61 -7.11
N LEU A 203 7.91 18.68 -6.50
CA LEU A 203 9.22 19.26 -6.83
C LEU A 203 10.23 18.94 -5.72
N SER A 204 11.31 18.26 -6.06
CA SER A 204 12.44 17.96 -5.18
C SER A 204 13.71 18.58 -5.72
N LEU A 205 14.45 19.27 -4.87
CA LEU A 205 15.78 19.80 -5.12
C LEU A 205 16.74 19.05 -4.21
N ALA A 206 17.86 18.56 -4.74
CA ALA A 206 18.84 17.82 -3.96
C ALA A 206 20.27 18.28 -4.30
N ALA A 207 21.14 18.24 -3.27
CA ALA A 207 22.56 18.45 -3.46
C ALA A 207 23.33 17.55 -2.51
N ASP A 208 24.36 16.86 -3.03
CA ASP A 208 25.24 15.99 -2.26
C ASP A 208 26.69 16.44 -2.46
N TYR A 209 27.45 16.34 -1.39
CA TYR A 209 28.88 16.62 -1.34
C TYR A 209 29.63 15.37 -0.88
N GLY A 210 30.68 15.01 -1.59
CA GLY A 210 31.53 13.86 -1.29
C GLY A 210 32.76 13.86 -2.18
N ASP A 211 32.90 12.85 -3.02
CA ASP A 211 33.91 12.77 -4.08
C ASP A 211 33.75 13.88 -5.14
N ARG A 212 32.52 14.25 -5.40
CA ARG A 212 32.08 15.31 -6.32
C ARG A 212 30.96 16.12 -5.68
N LEU A 213 30.66 17.28 -6.25
CA LEU A 213 29.43 18.00 -6.03
C LEU A 213 28.36 17.43 -6.97
N HIS A 214 27.27 16.98 -6.41
CA HIS A 214 26.11 16.46 -7.12
C HIS A 214 24.93 17.40 -6.91
N ILE A 215 24.22 17.76 -7.98
CA ILE A 215 23.02 18.60 -7.90
C ILE A 215 21.94 17.94 -8.74
N GLY A 216 20.73 17.87 -8.20
CA GLY A 216 19.60 17.23 -8.87
C GLY A 216 18.28 17.93 -8.62
N VAL A 217 17.42 17.83 -9.60
CA VAL A 217 16.03 18.27 -9.55
C VAL A 217 15.12 17.15 -10.09
N GLU A 218 14.02 16.92 -9.40
CA GLU A 218 12.96 16.03 -9.84
C GLU A 218 11.62 16.75 -9.76
N TYR A 219 10.83 16.65 -10.83
CA TYR A 219 9.46 17.14 -10.87
C TYR A 219 8.50 16.03 -11.26
N ILE A 220 7.53 15.74 -10.37
CA ILE A 220 6.52 14.70 -10.55
C ILE A 220 5.19 15.36 -10.96
N LEU A 221 4.79 15.11 -12.20
CA LEU A 221 3.54 15.61 -12.77
C LEU A 221 2.41 14.59 -12.56
N ALA A 222 1.30 15.04 -11.96
CA ALA A 222 0.08 14.25 -11.75
C ALA A 222 0.32 12.86 -11.11
N SER A 223 1.40 12.70 -10.33
CA SER A 223 1.83 11.43 -9.70
C SER A 223 2.07 10.28 -10.70
N ARG A 224 2.30 10.60 -11.97
CA ARG A 224 2.45 9.60 -13.05
C ARG A 224 3.69 9.76 -13.90
N ILE A 225 4.12 10.97 -14.14
CA ILE A 225 5.28 11.27 -14.99
C ILE A 225 6.27 12.04 -14.15
N SER A 226 7.53 11.62 -14.15
CA SER A 226 8.61 12.33 -13.45
C SER A 226 9.66 12.78 -14.45
N PHE A 227 10.03 14.04 -14.37
CA PHE A 227 11.14 14.64 -15.10
C PHE A 227 12.28 14.88 -14.14
N ARG A 228 13.49 14.56 -14.54
CA ARG A 228 14.70 14.71 -13.75
C ARG A 228 15.79 15.37 -14.55
N ALA A 229 16.55 16.21 -13.89
CA ALA A 229 17.80 16.73 -14.42
C ALA A 229 18.82 16.84 -13.28
N GLY A 230 20.07 16.68 -13.62
CA GLY A 230 21.13 16.76 -12.65
C GLY A 230 22.48 17.03 -13.27
N MET A 231 23.46 17.23 -12.42
CA MET A 231 24.85 17.38 -12.82
C MET A 231 25.80 16.94 -11.71
N GLN A 232 26.96 16.47 -12.11
CA GLN A 232 28.09 16.18 -11.24
C GLN A 232 29.25 17.06 -11.64
N GLN A 233 29.98 17.60 -10.65
CA GLN A 233 31.18 18.40 -10.88
C GLN A 233 32.31 17.90 -9.99
N GLY A 234 33.44 17.58 -10.59
CA GLY A 234 34.64 17.17 -9.88
C GLY A 234 35.31 18.31 -9.12
N PHE A 235 36.21 17.94 -8.21
CA PHE A 235 37.04 18.88 -7.46
C PHE A 235 38.52 18.81 -7.89
N ASN A 236 39.32 19.84 -7.55
CA ASN A 236 40.74 19.91 -7.80
C ASN A 236 41.08 19.70 -9.29
N HIS A 237 41.75 18.60 -9.61
CA HIS A 237 42.17 18.28 -10.97
C HIS A 237 41.01 17.88 -11.90
N GLU A 238 39.87 17.48 -11.33
CA GLU A 238 38.65 17.14 -12.05
C GLU A 238 37.63 18.27 -12.08
N LYS A 239 37.96 19.48 -11.61
CA LYS A 239 37.01 20.62 -11.53
C LYS A 239 36.41 21.02 -12.87
N ASP A 240 37.10 20.72 -13.96
CA ASP A 240 36.62 21.02 -15.31
C ASP A 240 35.73 19.91 -15.90
N ILE A 241 35.55 18.79 -15.17
CA ILE A 241 34.69 17.69 -15.57
C ILE A 241 33.28 17.98 -15.03
N LEU A 242 32.40 18.41 -15.93
CA LEU A 242 30.97 18.55 -15.70
C LEU A 242 30.21 17.43 -16.42
N ILE A 243 29.44 16.64 -15.67
CA ILE A 243 28.65 15.52 -16.20
C ILE A 243 27.17 15.82 -16.00
N PRO A 244 26.50 16.37 -17.02
CA PRO A 244 25.06 16.58 -16.97
C PRO A 244 24.32 15.27 -17.17
N SER A 245 23.15 15.17 -16.53
CA SER A 245 22.26 14.03 -16.62
C SER A 245 20.80 14.47 -16.74
N ALA A 246 19.98 13.61 -17.31
CA ALA A 246 18.54 13.80 -17.41
C ALA A 246 17.82 12.47 -17.33
N GLY A 247 16.53 12.49 -16.97
CA GLY A 247 15.71 11.28 -16.94
C GLY A 247 14.22 11.55 -16.96
N LEU A 248 13.54 10.50 -17.38
CA LEU A 248 12.08 10.45 -17.46
C LEU A 248 11.60 9.16 -16.80
N SER A 249 10.50 9.22 -16.05
CA SER A 249 9.80 8.01 -15.65
C SER A 249 8.30 8.12 -15.86
N ILE A 250 7.68 6.98 -16.14
CA ILE A 250 6.25 6.83 -16.31
C ILE A 250 5.76 5.78 -15.32
N LYS A 251 4.75 6.17 -14.52
CA LYS A 251 4.07 5.29 -13.57
C LYS A 251 2.74 4.83 -14.15
N PHE A 252 2.55 3.53 -14.23
CA PHE A 252 1.26 2.91 -14.53
C PHE A 252 0.87 1.94 -13.41
N LYS A 253 -0.08 2.31 -12.56
CA LYS A 253 -0.43 1.56 -11.34
C LYS A 253 0.81 1.35 -10.47
N SER A 254 1.17 0.10 -10.23
CA SER A 254 2.34 -0.30 -9.42
C SER A 254 3.63 -0.42 -10.22
N ILE A 255 3.59 -0.17 -11.52
CA ILE A 255 4.71 -0.33 -12.44
C ILE A 255 5.33 1.04 -12.74
N PHE A 256 6.67 1.11 -12.69
CA PHE A 256 7.45 2.26 -13.16
C PHE A 256 8.41 1.81 -14.27
N ILE A 257 8.46 2.61 -15.31
CA ILE A 257 9.47 2.49 -16.36
C ILE A 257 10.24 3.80 -16.38
N GLU A 258 11.56 3.69 -16.29
CA GLU A 258 12.43 4.84 -16.19
C GLU A 258 13.51 4.78 -17.26
N TYR A 259 13.81 5.91 -17.86
CA TYR A 259 14.92 6.11 -18.76
C TYR A 259 15.80 7.24 -18.23
N GLY A 260 17.11 7.02 -18.25
CA GLY A 260 18.11 7.99 -17.82
C GLY A 260 19.25 8.11 -18.82
N PHE A 261 19.76 9.31 -18.91
CA PHE A 261 20.85 9.69 -19.79
C PHE A 261 21.88 10.49 -18.99
N GLU A 262 23.16 10.16 -19.17
CA GLU A 262 24.29 10.85 -18.56
C GLU A 262 25.35 11.11 -19.64
N ASN A 263 25.81 12.35 -19.74
CA ASN A 263 26.74 12.77 -20.80
C ASN A 263 28.12 13.07 -20.19
N HIS A 264 29.05 12.14 -20.36
CA HIS A 264 30.43 12.36 -19.95
C HIS A 264 31.18 13.24 -20.99
N PRO A 265 32.00 14.22 -20.56
CA PRO A 265 32.63 15.17 -21.49
C PRO A 265 33.64 14.54 -22.46
N PHE A 266 34.18 13.36 -22.14
CA PHE A 266 35.25 12.71 -22.91
C PHE A 266 34.89 11.31 -23.43
N LEU A 267 33.75 10.75 -22.97
CA LEU A 267 33.28 9.42 -23.33
C LEU A 267 31.90 9.54 -23.94
N GLU A 268 31.48 8.50 -24.63
CA GLU A 268 30.11 8.40 -25.16
C GLU A 268 29.09 8.44 -24.01
N PRO A 269 27.87 8.93 -24.28
CA PRO A 269 26.84 9.00 -23.26
C PRO A 269 26.42 7.63 -22.73
N THR A 270 26.18 7.54 -21.45
CA THR A 270 25.59 6.36 -20.83
C THR A 270 24.07 6.46 -20.81
N GLN A 271 23.40 5.41 -21.27
CA GLN A 271 21.96 5.27 -21.26
C GLN A 271 21.57 4.17 -20.27
N ARG A 272 20.50 4.42 -19.52
CA ARG A 272 19.98 3.49 -18.49
C ARG A 272 18.49 3.31 -18.64
N ILE A 273 18.06 2.09 -18.45
CA ILE A 273 16.65 1.70 -18.40
C ILE A 273 16.40 1.01 -17.06
N SER A 274 15.34 1.41 -16.35
CA SER A 274 14.88 0.72 -15.14
C SER A 274 13.43 0.34 -15.23
N PHE A 275 13.14 -0.79 -14.60
CA PHE A 275 11.79 -1.27 -14.35
C PHE A 275 11.61 -1.47 -12.86
N SER A 276 10.55 -0.88 -12.27
CA SER A 276 10.27 -1.04 -10.85
C SER A 276 8.82 -1.43 -10.61
N LEU A 277 8.61 -2.26 -9.58
CA LEU A 277 7.31 -2.66 -9.08
C LEU A 277 7.15 -2.20 -7.64
N GLN A 278 6.08 -1.47 -7.34
CA GLN A 278 5.79 -0.97 -6.00
C GLN A 278 4.48 -1.54 -5.48
N PHE A 279 4.53 -2.23 -4.35
CA PHE A 279 3.38 -2.85 -3.70
C PHE A 279 3.13 -2.18 -2.36
N SER A 280 2.16 -1.28 -2.30
CA SER A 280 1.73 -0.71 -1.02
C SER A 280 0.86 -1.72 -0.27
N PRO A 281 1.18 -2.06 0.99
CA PRO A 281 0.31 -2.91 1.80
C PRO A 281 -1.05 -2.25 1.96
N ALA A 282 -2.10 -3.06 2.05
CA ALA A 282 -3.42 -2.56 2.38
C ALA A 282 -3.41 -1.93 3.79
N VAL A 283 -3.86 -0.69 3.91
CA VAL A 283 -3.92 0.01 5.20
C VAL A 283 -5.26 -0.13 5.90
N VAL A 284 -6.28 -0.66 5.20
CA VAL A 284 -7.58 -1.00 5.77
C VAL A 284 -7.79 -2.50 5.69
N SER A 285 -8.28 -3.07 6.79
CA SER A 285 -8.72 -4.46 6.86
C SER A 285 -10.09 -4.57 7.49
N ILE A 286 -10.88 -5.54 7.05
CA ILE A 286 -12.16 -5.91 7.65
C ILE A 286 -11.86 -6.93 8.75
N THR A 287 -12.04 -6.54 10.02
CA THR A 287 -11.71 -7.38 11.19
C THR A 287 -12.88 -8.26 11.61
N SER A 288 -14.09 -7.72 11.61
CA SER A 288 -15.32 -8.45 11.97
C SER A 288 -16.45 -8.13 11.00
N THR A 289 -17.40 -9.03 10.91
CA THR A 289 -18.67 -8.82 10.19
C THR A 289 -19.75 -9.62 10.89
N VAL A 290 -20.80 -8.94 11.32
CA VAL A 290 -21.94 -9.56 12.01
C VAL A 290 -23.22 -9.11 11.33
N ILE A 291 -24.05 -10.06 10.90
CA ILE A 291 -25.36 -9.77 10.35
C ILE A 291 -26.32 -9.57 11.53
N SER A 292 -26.89 -8.38 11.65
CA SER A 292 -27.79 -8.00 12.74
C SER A 292 -29.17 -8.66 12.61
N GLN A 293 -29.58 -8.96 11.37
CA GLN A 293 -30.89 -9.49 11.05
C GLN A 293 -30.77 -10.81 10.26
N ASN A 294 -31.03 -11.92 10.93
CA ASN A 294 -31.05 -13.25 10.32
C ASN A 294 -32.19 -14.09 10.93
N PRO A 295 -33.16 -14.55 10.19
CA PRO A 295 -33.35 -14.50 8.73
C PRO A 295 -33.81 -13.13 8.19
N ILE A 296 -33.70 -12.95 6.89
CA ILE A 296 -34.14 -11.74 6.19
C ILE A 296 -35.61 -11.89 5.79
N PHE A 297 -36.47 -10.95 6.25
CA PHE A 297 -37.90 -10.96 5.93
C PHE A 297 -38.25 -9.96 4.83
N ARG A 298 -38.93 -10.40 3.79
CA ARG A 298 -39.34 -9.54 2.66
C ARG A 298 -40.26 -8.40 3.07
N SER A 299 -41.19 -8.68 3.99
CA SER A 299 -42.13 -7.66 4.47
C SER A 299 -41.49 -6.52 5.20
N LEU A 300 -40.27 -6.70 5.73
CA LEU A 300 -39.52 -5.69 6.47
C LEU A 300 -38.53 -4.89 5.61
N HIS A 301 -38.66 -4.89 4.28
CA HIS A 301 -37.68 -4.22 3.40
C HIS A 301 -37.44 -2.75 3.79
N ARG A 302 -38.48 -2.00 4.19
CA ARG A 302 -38.35 -0.61 4.64
C ARG A 302 -37.71 -0.48 6.03
N TYR A 303 -37.88 -1.49 6.89
CA TYR A 303 -37.26 -1.53 8.19
C TYR A 303 -35.73 -1.63 8.06
N TYR A 304 -35.23 -2.45 7.13
CA TYR A 304 -33.81 -2.60 6.87
C TYR A 304 -33.15 -1.34 6.27
N GLU A 305 -33.94 -0.40 5.76
CA GLU A 305 -33.43 0.91 5.29
C GLU A 305 -33.12 1.86 6.45
N SER A 306 -33.77 1.67 7.60
CA SER A 306 -33.65 2.55 8.77
C SER A 306 -32.83 1.94 9.92
N GLU A 307 -32.71 0.61 9.94
CA GLU A 307 -32.03 -0.12 11.00
C GLU A 307 -30.73 -0.79 10.48
N PRO A 308 -29.69 -0.89 11.31
CA PRO A 308 -28.46 -1.52 10.92
C PRO A 308 -28.64 -2.98 10.47
N PHE A 309 -28.22 -3.31 9.26
CA PHE A 309 -28.32 -4.67 8.74
C PHE A 309 -27.04 -5.50 9.00
N VAL A 310 -25.87 -4.88 8.88
CA VAL A 310 -24.57 -5.51 9.14
C VAL A 310 -23.71 -4.60 10.00
N LYS A 311 -23.08 -5.16 11.01
CA LYS A 311 -21.97 -4.53 11.71
C LYS A 311 -20.65 -4.92 11.07
N VAL A 312 -19.84 -3.94 10.71
CA VAL A 312 -18.55 -4.15 10.04
C VAL A 312 -17.45 -3.54 10.90
N GLY A 313 -16.58 -4.38 11.43
CA GLY A 313 -15.35 -3.94 12.08
C GLY A 313 -14.28 -3.60 11.05
N LEU A 314 -13.76 -2.39 11.12
CA LEU A 314 -12.73 -1.87 10.22
C LEU A 314 -11.52 -1.43 11.01
N LYS A 315 -10.34 -1.79 10.52
CA LYS A 315 -9.07 -1.38 11.11
C LYS A 315 -8.28 -0.54 10.14
N ASN A 316 -7.85 0.64 10.59
CA ASN A 316 -6.95 1.52 9.89
C ASN A 316 -5.56 1.44 10.54
N ILE A 317 -4.55 0.95 9.80
CA ILE A 317 -3.17 0.89 10.29
C ILE A 317 -2.33 2.12 9.85
N SER A 318 -2.91 3.07 9.12
CA SER A 318 -2.23 4.29 8.70
C SER A 318 -2.16 5.35 9.82
N ASP A 319 -1.26 6.32 9.65
CA ASP A 319 -1.09 7.45 10.57
C ASP A 319 -2.02 8.65 10.25
N ALA A 320 -2.99 8.49 9.34
CA ALA A 320 -3.88 9.55 8.90
C ALA A 320 -5.35 9.11 8.92
N ASP A 321 -6.25 10.09 9.06
CA ASP A 321 -7.67 9.88 8.80
C ASP A 321 -7.88 9.38 7.38
N LEU A 322 -8.67 8.34 7.23
CA LEU A 322 -8.89 7.69 5.94
C LEU A 322 -10.38 7.61 5.61
N PRO A 323 -10.86 8.39 4.62
CA PRO A 323 -12.21 8.22 4.12
C PRO A 323 -12.30 6.91 3.34
N VAL A 324 -13.25 6.08 3.71
CA VAL A 324 -13.52 4.80 3.06
C VAL A 324 -14.99 4.70 2.68
N SER A 325 -15.27 4.05 1.55
CA SER A 325 -16.63 3.66 1.17
C SER A 325 -16.85 2.20 1.54
N VAL A 326 -17.83 1.95 2.39
CA VAL A 326 -18.25 0.61 2.77
C VAL A 326 -19.49 0.26 1.98
N SER A 327 -19.41 -0.76 1.15
CA SER A 327 -20.48 -1.21 0.27
C SER A 327 -20.96 -2.59 0.69
N LEU A 328 -22.26 -2.75 0.87
CA LEU A 328 -22.92 -4.01 1.15
C LEU A 328 -23.71 -4.45 -0.08
N PHE A 329 -23.54 -5.70 -0.48
CA PHE A 329 -24.30 -6.31 -1.56
C PHE A 329 -24.86 -7.66 -1.12
N VAL A 330 -26.18 -7.84 -1.28
CA VAL A 330 -26.86 -9.10 -1.03
C VAL A 330 -27.32 -9.65 -2.37
N PRO A 331 -26.67 -10.69 -2.90
CA PRO A 331 -27.01 -11.26 -4.21
C PRO A 331 -28.47 -11.67 -4.27
N THR A 332 -29.11 -11.51 -5.42
CA THR A 332 -30.52 -11.81 -5.70
C THR A 332 -31.56 -10.93 -4.98
N MET A 333 -31.14 -10.08 -4.05
CA MET A 333 -32.05 -9.20 -3.30
C MET A 333 -31.81 -7.71 -3.58
N MET A 334 -30.67 -7.39 -4.16
CA MET A 334 -30.28 -6.02 -4.50
C MET A 334 -29.85 -5.95 -5.95
N ASP A 335 -30.24 -4.86 -6.64
CA ASP A 335 -29.80 -4.59 -8.02
C ASP A 335 -28.40 -3.93 -8.02
N ASN A 336 -28.15 -3.08 -7.02
CA ASN A 336 -26.89 -2.38 -6.84
C ASN A 336 -26.44 -2.46 -5.37
N PRO A 337 -25.13 -2.42 -5.10
CA PRO A 337 -24.61 -2.33 -3.74
C PRO A 337 -25.10 -1.05 -3.04
N HIS A 338 -25.50 -1.17 -1.77
CA HIS A 338 -25.68 -0.01 -0.90
C HIS A 338 -24.32 0.43 -0.35
N SER A 339 -24.02 1.73 -0.43
CA SER A 339 -22.69 2.24 -0.05
C SER A 339 -22.80 3.42 0.88
N GLU A 340 -22.01 3.39 1.95
CA GLU A 340 -21.89 4.45 2.94
C GLU A 340 -20.44 4.94 3.04
N MET A 341 -20.26 6.24 3.26
CA MET A 341 -18.95 6.84 3.46
C MET A 341 -18.68 7.01 4.95
N VAL A 342 -17.59 6.41 5.44
CA VAL A 342 -17.13 6.57 6.81
C VAL A 342 -15.68 7.06 6.83
N THR A 343 -15.27 7.71 7.91
CA THR A 343 -13.87 8.14 8.09
C THR A 343 -13.25 7.35 9.22
N LEU A 344 -12.20 6.58 8.90
CA LEU A 344 -11.45 5.79 9.88
C LEU A 344 -10.35 6.65 10.49
N PRO A 345 -10.35 6.87 11.82
CA PRO A 345 -9.26 7.55 12.51
C PRO A 345 -7.90 6.83 12.35
N PRO A 346 -6.77 7.52 12.56
CA PRO A 346 -5.45 6.92 12.49
C PRO A 346 -5.29 5.80 13.52
N LYS A 347 -4.72 4.66 13.10
CA LYS A 347 -4.41 3.50 13.97
C LYS A 347 -5.57 3.05 14.86
N SER A 348 -6.78 3.19 14.34
CA SER A 348 -8.03 2.81 15.03
C SER A 348 -8.54 1.45 14.53
N GLU A 349 -9.36 0.86 15.38
CA GLU A 349 -10.21 -0.28 15.04
C GLU A 349 -11.60 0.04 15.58
N GLU A 350 -12.57 0.19 14.68
CA GLU A 350 -13.93 0.64 15.01
C GLU A 350 -14.97 -0.20 14.28
N GLU A 351 -16.16 -0.29 14.87
CA GLU A 351 -17.31 -0.96 14.27
C GLU A 351 -18.29 0.07 13.70
N TYR A 352 -18.79 -0.22 12.52
CA TYR A 352 -19.75 0.60 11.80
C TYR A 352 -21.00 -0.20 11.49
N ASP A 353 -22.12 0.42 11.73
CA ASP A 353 -23.44 -0.10 11.39
C ASP A 353 -23.75 0.28 9.94
N ILE A 354 -24.00 -0.71 9.10
CA ILE A 354 -24.27 -0.50 7.67
C ILE A 354 -25.69 -0.94 7.37
N GLY A 355 -26.47 -0.03 6.78
CA GLY A 355 -27.82 -0.29 6.32
C GLY A 355 -27.86 -1.09 5.02
N VAL A 356 -29.06 -1.40 4.55
CA VAL A 356 -29.29 -2.08 3.26
C VAL A 356 -30.55 -1.53 2.60
N SER A 357 -30.50 -1.39 1.27
CA SER A 357 -31.70 -1.08 0.48
C SER A 357 -31.98 -2.24 -0.45
N PHE A 358 -33.03 -2.99 -0.15
CA PHE A 358 -33.46 -4.11 -0.99
C PHE A 358 -34.37 -3.63 -2.13
N SER A 359 -34.24 -4.25 -3.30
CA SER A 359 -35.11 -3.95 -4.43
C SER A 359 -36.56 -4.40 -4.15
N SER A 360 -37.50 -3.46 -4.18
CA SER A 360 -38.92 -3.74 -3.96
C SER A 360 -39.46 -4.76 -4.96
N ASP A 361 -39.01 -4.73 -6.21
CA ASP A 361 -39.44 -5.62 -7.27
C ASP A 361 -38.97 -7.06 -7.07
N VAL A 362 -37.72 -7.21 -6.53
CA VAL A 362 -37.18 -8.53 -6.17
C VAL A 362 -37.95 -9.11 -4.99
N LEU A 363 -38.30 -8.30 -4.01
CA LEU A 363 -39.01 -8.72 -2.80
C LEU A 363 -40.49 -9.07 -3.05
N THR A 364 -41.13 -8.39 -4.02
CA THR A 364 -42.56 -8.60 -4.33
C THR A 364 -42.80 -9.66 -5.42
N SER A 365 -41.75 -10.04 -6.14
CA SER A 365 -41.88 -10.99 -7.26
C SER A 365 -42.33 -12.38 -6.78
N LYS A 366 -43.35 -12.94 -7.47
CA LYS A 366 -43.84 -14.30 -7.21
C LYS A 366 -42.80 -15.40 -7.52
N LYS A 367 -41.71 -15.06 -8.22
CA LYS A 367 -40.64 -15.99 -8.60
C LYS A 367 -39.59 -16.20 -7.51
N ALA A 368 -39.56 -15.36 -6.48
CA ALA A 368 -38.66 -15.59 -5.38
C ALA A 368 -39.21 -16.73 -4.52
N THR A 369 -38.77 -17.92 -4.79
CA THR A 369 -39.01 -19.10 -3.97
C THR A 369 -38.49 -18.85 -2.55
N PHE A 370 -39.33 -19.17 -1.59
CA PHE A 370 -38.98 -19.22 -0.16
C PHE A 370 -37.83 -20.22 0.01
N ASP A 371 -36.89 -19.97 0.90
CA ASP A 371 -35.71 -20.80 1.24
C ASP A 371 -34.46 -20.61 0.36
N ASN A 372 -34.21 -19.39 -0.15
CA ASN A 372 -32.93 -19.09 -0.77
C ASN A 372 -31.90 -18.72 0.27
N LEU A 373 -30.81 -19.49 0.28
CA LEU A 373 -29.59 -19.10 1.01
C LEU A 373 -28.88 -18.02 0.20
N VAL A 374 -28.65 -16.86 0.81
CA VAL A 374 -27.88 -15.77 0.23
C VAL A 374 -26.59 -15.56 1.01
N GLN A 375 -25.55 -15.17 0.32
CA GLN A 375 -24.28 -14.82 0.95
C GLN A 375 -23.98 -13.34 0.71
N PRO A 376 -24.25 -12.47 1.70
CA PRO A 376 -23.93 -11.07 1.60
C PRO A 376 -22.42 -10.83 1.48
N GLU A 377 -22.06 -9.75 0.82
CA GLU A 377 -20.67 -9.37 0.58
C GLU A 377 -20.44 -7.92 0.97
N VAL A 378 -19.41 -7.68 1.77
CA VAL A 378 -18.93 -6.35 2.14
C VAL A 378 -17.68 -6.04 1.34
N THR A 379 -17.69 -4.90 0.67
CA THR A 379 -16.53 -4.33 -0.03
C THR A 379 -16.20 -2.99 0.57
N VAL A 380 -14.95 -2.79 0.95
CA VAL A 380 -14.44 -1.52 1.44
C VAL A 380 -13.48 -0.97 0.42
N SER A 381 -13.79 0.21 -0.13
CA SER A 381 -12.91 0.92 -1.06
C SER A 381 -12.34 2.18 -0.43
N TYR A 382 -11.07 2.47 -0.73
CA TYR A 382 -10.37 3.65 -0.24
C TYR A 382 -9.24 4.04 -1.20
N LYS A 383 -8.80 5.30 -1.12
CA LYS A 383 -7.69 5.80 -1.94
C LYS A 383 -6.38 5.78 -1.14
N GLN A 384 -5.34 5.15 -1.71
CA GLN A 384 -4.01 5.11 -1.15
C GLN A 384 -2.97 5.43 -2.24
N GLY A 385 -2.18 6.49 -2.02
CA GLY A 385 -1.17 6.90 -3.01
C GLY A 385 -1.73 7.26 -4.40
N GLY A 386 -2.99 7.73 -4.47
CA GLY A 386 -3.68 8.03 -5.72
C GLY A 386 -4.32 6.83 -6.42
N GLU A 387 -4.19 5.62 -5.86
CA GLU A 387 -4.82 4.39 -6.35
C GLU A 387 -6.01 4.02 -5.47
N GLU A 388 -7.06 3.49 -6.09
CA GLU A 388 -8.16 2.87 -5.36
C GLU A 388 -7.77 1.46 -4.92
N LYS A 389 -7.91 1.19 -3.63
CA LYS A 389 -7.69 -0.12 -3.01
C LYS A 389 -9.02 -0.69 -2.55
N LEU A 390 -9.14 -2.00 -2.63
CA LEU A 390 -10.34 -2.75 -2.24
C LEU A 390 -9.98 -3.78 -1.19
N ALA A 391 -10.78 -3.85 -0.12
CA ALA A 391 -10.83 -4.96 0.80
C ALA A 391 -12.22 -5.58 0.72
N GLN A 392 -12.31 -6.89 0.56
CA GLN A 392 -13.57 -7.59 0.30
C GLN A 392 -13.71 -8.78 1.22
N LYS A 393 -14.92 -8.98 1.77
CA LYS A 393 -15.22 -10.11 2.64
C LYS A 393 -16.63 -10.60 2.39
N LYS A 394 -16.76 -11.89 2.12
CA LYS A 394 -18.05 -12.59 2.07
C LYS A 394 -18.48 -12.90 3.50
N LEU A 395 -19.73 -12.60 3.82
CA LEU A 395 -20.32 -12.87 5.11
C LEU A 395 -20.80 -14.32 5.20
N GLU A 396 -21.21 -14.71 6.39
CA GLU A 396 -21.93 -15.98 6.57
C GLU A 396 -23.24 -15.97 5.76
N SER A 397 -23.63 -17.15 5.30
CA SER A 397 -24.85 -17.28 4.53
C SER A 397 -26.08 -17.01 5.39
N SER A 398 -26.99 -16.20 4.88
CA SER A 398 -28.25 -15.86 5.53
C SER A 398 -29.43 -16.48 4.81
N TYR A 399 -30.42 -16.93 5.55
CA TYR A 399 -31.68 -17.41 4.97
C TYR A 399 -32.60 -16.23 4.67
N VAL A 400 -33.07 -16.18 3.45
CA VAL A 400 -34.16 -15.31 3.06
C VAL A 400 -35.45 -16.09 3.27
N LEU A 401 -36.27 -15.63 4.21
CA LEU A 401 -37.59 -16.17 4.53
C LEU A 401 -37.61 -17.64 4.93
N GLY A 402 -37.27 -17.90 6.13
CA GLY A 402 -37.63 -19.18 6.70
C GLY A 402 -39.13 -19.25 7.01
N LYS A 403 -39.84 -20.28 6.53
CA LYS A 403 -40.93 -20.87 7.31
C LYS A 403 -40.38 -21.59 8.55
N GLY A 404 -39.13 -21.29 8.90
CA GLY A 404 -38.43 -21.86 10.04
C GLY A 404 -38.79 -21.21 11.36
N LYS A 405 -38.43 -21.85 12.45
CA LYS A 405 -38.63 -21.41 13.81
C LYS A 405 -38.20 -19.93 13.97
N LEU A 406 -39.17 -19.07 14.18
CA LEU A 406 -38.96 -17.68 14.52
C LEU A 406 -38.65 -17.64 16.01
N THR A 407 -37.47 -17.18 16.31
CA THR A 407 -37.16 -16.73 17.67
C THR A 407 -37.64 -15.30 17.78
N TRP A 408 -38.62 -15.07 18.65
CA TRP A 408 -39.21 -13.76 18.95
C TRP A 408 -38.27 -12.92 19.78
N SER A 409 -37.07 -12.60 19.25
CA SER A 409 -36.14 -11.74 19.96
C SER A 409 -36.53 -10.24 19.91
N ASN A 410 -37.39 -9.89 18.92
CA ASN A 410 -37.91 -8.53 18.76
C ASN A 410 -39.40 -8.60 18.42
N PRO A 411 -40.28 -8.00 19.28
CA PRO A 411 -41.75 -7.96 19.05
C PRO A 411 -42.16 -7.33 17.74
N ASP A 412 -41.36 -6.40 17.19
CA ASP A 412 -41.64 -5.71 15.92
C ASP A 412 -41.61 -6.68 14.72
N MET A 413 -40.96 -7.81 14.88
CA MET A 413 -40.91 -8.88 13.87
C MET A 413 -42.30 -9.53 13.60
N ILE A 414 -43.28 -9.35 14.49
CA ILE A 414 -44.67 -9.76 14.24
C ILE A 414 -45.22 -9.16 12.95
N ALA A 415 -44.76 -7.94 12.61
CA ALA A 415 -45.14 -7.28 11.36
C ALA A 415 -44.80 -8.08 10.08
N CYS A 416 -43.84 -9.00 10.15
CA CYS A 416 -43.47 -9.87 9.04
C CYS A 416 -44.59 -10.79 8.57
N TYR A 417 -45.53 -11.12 9.43
CA TYR A 417 -46.67 -11.96 9.14
C TYR A 417 -47.87 -11.19 8.61
N VAL A 418 -47.83 -9.87 8.64
CA VAL A 418 -48.86 -9.01 8.10
C VAL A 418 -48.69 -8.96 6.56
N THR A 419 -49.49 -9.71 5.86
CA THR A 419 -49.52 -9.78 4.37
C THR A 419 -50.78 -9.14 3.79
N PRO A 420 -50.93 -7.80 3.89
CA PRO A 420 -52.18 -7.11 3.51
C PRO A 420 -52.48 -7.24 2.00
N ALA A 421 -51.46 -7.52 1.20
CA ALA A 421 -51.62 -7.72 -0.25
C ALA A 421 -51.90 -9.18 -0.65
N ASP A 422 -51.98 -10.11 0.29
CA ASP A 422 -52.37 -11.48 0.04
C ASP A 422 -53.82 -11.51 -0.41
N ALA A 423 -54.11 -12.17 -1.55
CA ALA A 423 -55.44 -12.20 -2.13
C ALA A 423 -56.50 -12.85 -1.20
N VAL A 424 -56.06 -13.79 -0.35
CA VAL A 424 -56.95 -14.44 0.62
C VAL A 424 -57.27 -13.47 1.76
N VAL A 425 -56.22 -12.77 2.27
CA VAL A 425 -56.38 -11.77 3.36
C VAL A 425 -57.20 -10.59 2.87
N ASP A 426 -56.98 -10.08 1.68
CA ASP A 426 -57.74 -8.97 1.11
C ASP A 426 -59.21 -9.38 0.89
N LYS A 427 -59.46 -10.57 0.36
CA LYS A 427 -60.83 -11.10 0.19
C LYS A 427 -61.54 -11.28 1.55
N PHE A 428 -60.86 -11.84 2.50
CA PHE A 428 -61.39 -11.99 3.86
C PHE A 428 -61.70 -10.62 4.48
N ALA A 429 -60.79 -9.68 4.41
CA ALA A 429 -60.97 -8.32 4.96
C ALA A 429 -62.13 -7.58 4.32
N ARG A 430 -62.33 -7.66 3.01
CA ARG A 430 -63.47 -7.07 2.32
C ARG A 430 -64.78 -7.72 2.72
N ASN A 431 -64.84 -9.03 2.76
CA ASN A 431 -66.05 -9.76 3.20
C ASN A 431 -66.37 -9.42 4.66
N PHE A 432 -65.37 -9.35 5.52
CA PHE A 432 -65.52 -8.98 6.92
C PHE A 432 -66.09 -7.56 7.07
N ILE A 433 -65.52 -6.57 6.40
CA ILE A 433 -66.00 -5.19 6.42
C ILE A 433 -67.46 -5.14 5.92
N GLN A 434 -67.77 -5.80 4.82
CA GLN A 434 -69.12 -5.79 4.26
C GLN A 434 -70.14 -6.40 5.21
N TYR A 435 -69.82 -7.52 5.88
CA TYR A 435 -70.73 -8.25 6.73
C TYR A 435 -70.92 -7.58 8.10
N TYR A 436 -69.82 -7.07 8.71
CA TYR A 436 -69.86 -6.55 10.06
C TYR A 436 -70.02 -5.03 10.15
N THR A 437 -70.00 -4.29 9.06
CA THR A 437 -70.16 -2.82 9.07
C THR A 437 -71.41 -2.36 9.80
N PRO A 438 -72.61 -2.99 9.71
CA PRO A 438 -73.74 -2.59 10.49
C PRO A 438 -73.50 -2.67 12.01
N VAL A 439 -72.99 -3.80 12.47
CA VAL A 439 -72.64 -4.04 13.88
C VAL A 439 -71.60 -3.10 14.39
N LEU A 440 -70.57 -2.79 13.61
CA LEU A 440 -69.50 -1.85 13.94
C LEU A 440 -70.04 -0.43 14.17
N ASN A 441 -70.99 0.00 13.34
CA ASN A 441 -71.56 1.33 13.46
C ASN A 441 -72.50 1.47 14.67
N ASP A 442 -73.22 0.40 15.00
CA ASP A 442 -74.23 0.42 16.08
C ASP A 442 -73.61 0.32 17.50
N TYR A 443 -72.56 -0.47 17.67
CA TYR A 443 -72.05 -0.79 18.99
C TYR A 443 -70.66 -0.19 19.33
N PHE A 444 -69.82 -0.02 18.37
CA PHE A 444 -68.40 0.37 18.62
C PHE A 444 -67.94 1.63 17.90
N GLY A 445 -68.84 2.21 17.11
CA GLY A 445 -68.46 3.32 16.26
C GLY A 445 -67.32 2.95 15.29
N ARG A 446 -66.58 3.96 14.84
CA ARG A 446 -65.43 3.74 13.88
C ARG A 446 -64.12 3.53 14.62
N SER A 447 -64.12 3.07 15.86
CA SER A 447 -62.86 2.88 16.62
C SER A 447 -62.10 1.65 16.09
N ASN A 448 -60.75 1.76 16.02
CA ASN A 448 -59.90 0.66 15.64
C ASN A 448 -59.97 -0.50 16.63
N LEU A 449 -60.16 -0.22 17.91
CA LEU A 449 -60.34 -1.24 18.96
C LEU A 449 -61.63 -2.07 18.72
N GLY A 450 -62.74 -1.42 18.42
CA GLY A 450 -63.97 -2.13 18.09
C GLY A 450 -63.85 -3.04 16.87
N ARG A 451 -63.16 -2.58 15.84
CA ARG A 451 -62.83 -3.39 14.65
C ARG A 451 -61.99 -4.61 15.00
N ALA A 452 -60.98 -4.42 15.87
CA ALA A 452 -60.10 -5.51 16.29
C ALA A 452 -60.86 -6.57 17.11
N ILE A 453 -61.76 -6.18 18.04
CA ILE A 453 -62.59 -7.10 18.84
C ILE A 453 -63.50 -7.93 17.91
N ILE A 454 -64.22 -7.29 16.99
CA ILE A 454 -65.12 -8.00 16.09
C ILE A 454 -64.34 -8.90 15.10
N LEU A 455 -63.16 -8.47 14.65
CA LEU A 455 -62.31 -9.31 13.84
C LEU A 455 -61.85 -10.56 14.58
N TYR A 456 -61.46 -10.43 15.85
CA TYR A 456 -61.09 -11.55 16.70
C TYR A 456 -62.23 -12.53 16.89
N ASP A 457 -63.45 -12.05 17.19
CA ASP A 457 -64.64 -12.87 17.32
C ASP A 457 -65.04 -13.58 15.99
N ALA A 458 -64.94 -12.86 14.87
CA ALA A 458 -65.19 -13.41 13.57
C ALA A 458 -64.19 -14.52 13.21
N LEU A 459 -62.93 -14.40 13.55
CA LEU A 459 -61.92 -15.43 13.32
C LEU A 459 -62.26 -16.70 14.11
N GLY A 460 -62.69 -16.55 15.38
CA GLY A 460 -63.21 -17.66 16.22
C GLY A 460 -64.40 -18.34 15.61
N THR A 461 -65.39 -17.58 15.11
CA THR A 461 -66.60 -18.08 14.45
C THR A 461 -66.29 -18.87 13.18
N HIS A 462 -65.19 -18.54 12.47
CA HIS A 462 -64.73 -19.28 11.29
C HIS A 462 -63.82 -20.46 11.59
N GLY A 463 -63.73 -20.86 12.88
CA GLY A 463 -62.99 -22.04 13.33
C GLY A 463 -61.47 -21.83 13.49
N LEU A 464 -61.02 -20.59 13.48
CA LEU A 464 -59.64 -20.26 13.85
C LEU A 464 -59.55 -20.17 15.36
N VAL A 465 -59.02 -21.20 15.99
CA VAL A 465 -58.85 -21.28 17.43
C VAL A 465 -57.46 -20.73 17.80
N TYR A 466 -57.44 -19.78 18.75
CA TYR A 466 -56.20 -19.33 19.35
C TYR A 466 -55.66 -20.46 20.23
N ASN A 467 -54.46 -20.91 19.88
CA ASN A 467 -53.75 -21.86 20.73
C ASN A 467 -52.74 -21.07 21.57
N ILE A 468 -52.78 -21.26 22.85
CA ILE A 468 -51.79 -20.64 23.75
C ILE A 468 -50.45 -21.28 23.44
N ASP A 469 -49.54 -20.49 22.92
CA ASP A 469 -48.16 -20.92 22.75
C ASP A 469 -47.51 -20.98 24.15
N LEU A 470 -47.26 -22.19 24.63
CA LEU A 470 -46.66 -22.45 25.92
C LEU A 470 -45.13 -22.29 25.90
N GLU A 471 -44.55 -22.00 24.72
CA GLU A 471 -43.10 -21.84 24.54
C GLU A 471 -42.67 -20.39 24.26
N THR A 472 -43.48 -19.39 24.54
CA THR A 472 -43.02 -17.99 24.53
C THR A 472 -42.10 -17.75 25.71
N PRO A 473 -40.87 -17.27 25.51
CA PRO A 473 -39.92 -16.98 26.55
C PRO A 473 -40.37 -15.81 27.46
#